data_db6aeefff3f89b4ac5df5bdb74240104
#
_entry.id   db6aeefff3f89b4ac5df5bdb74240104
#
_cell.length_a   1.000
_cell.length_b   1.000
_cell.length_c   1.000
_cell.angle_alpha   90.00
_cell.angle_beta   90.00
_cell.angle_gamma   90.00
#
_symmetry.space_group_name_H-M   'P 1'
#
loop_
_entity.id
_entity.type
_entity.pdbx_description
1 polymer ?
#
loop_
_entity_poly.entity_id
_entity_poly.type
_entity_poly.pdbx_seq_one_letter_code
_entity_poly.pdbx_strand_id
1 'polypeptide(L)'
;MSFKENSKIYYGLDIGTDSVGWSTTNEKYELLRYKNNLMWGVSLFEAASLAEERRGHRTQRRRYDRRQQRVALLGELFAKEILKTDPDFFLRLKESSLYPEDRTSKNVNTYFDDADFKDSDYFKMYPTVHHLIKELSESNKPHDVRLVYLACAFIVAHRGHFLNGADENNVQAVLDFDSSYCEFTDWFKSNDIEDNPFSESVKNEFSVIIRKKIGITAKEREIKNLLFGTTKTPDCYKDEEYPIDIDVLIKFISGGKTNLAKLFRNPSYDELDIQTVEVGKADFADTIDLLASSMEDTDVPLLSAVKAMYDWSLLIDVLKGQKTISDAKVCEYEQHKSDLKALKYIVRKYLDRAQYDEIFRTAGEKPNYVSYSYNVTDVKLKQLPSNFKKKNSEEFCKYIKSKLEKIKPESDDEAVYNELIEKCNSKTLCPKQVTDENRVIPYQLYYHELSMILDKASAYLDFLNKTEDGISVKQKILTLMKFRIPYFVGPLVKRNENIGVQGVQTR
;
A
#
# COMPACT_ATOMS: atom_id res chain seq x y z
N MET A 1 34.03 27.26 -53.64
CA MET A 1 33.12 26.44 -54.46
C MET A 1 31.81 27.19 -54.53
N SER A 2 31.41 27.68 -55.73
CA SER A 2 30.06 28.17 -55.91
C SER A 2 29.14 26.93 -55.95
N PHE A 3 28.16 26.91 -55.07
CA PHE A 3 27.09 25.93 -55.16
C PHE A 3 26.43 26.16 -56.54
N LYS A 4 26.40 25.12 -57.37
CA LYS A 4 25.64 25.18 -58.65
C LYS A 4 24.19 25.43 -58.26
N GLU A 5 23.56 26.43 -58.83
CA GLU A 5 22.22 26.92 -58.59
C GLU A 5 21.14 25.87 -58.81
N ASN A 6 21.21 24.64 -58.55
CA ASN A 6 20.14 23.62 -58.60
C ASN A 6 20.56 22.28 -57.94
N SER A 7 21.57 22.23 -57.08
CA SER A 7 21.89 20.98 -56.35
C SER A 7 21.07 20.85 -55.10
N LYS A 8 20.32 19.75 -54.98
CA LYS A 8 19.60 19.43 -53.76
C LYS A 8 20.58 19.07 -52.62
N ILE A 9 20.38 19.67 -51.48
CA ILE A 9 21.18 19.43 -50.28
C ILE A 9 20.27 18.77 -49.22
N TYR A 10 20.74 17.71 -48.58
CA TYR A 10 20.03 17.02 -47.52
C TYR A 10 20.73 17.28 -46.18
N TYR A 11 19.95 17.59 -45.14
CA TYR A 11 20.39 17.70 -43.77
C TYR A 11 19.92 16.47 -42.98
N GLY A 12 20.85 15.69 -42.47
CA GLY A 12 20.59 14.60 -41.55
C GLY A 12 20.72 15.10 -40.12
N LEU A 13 19.76 14.78 -39.25
CA LEU A 13 19.81 15.05 -37.81
C LEU A 13 19.60 13.75 -37.08
N ASP A 14 20.49 13.48 -36.10
CA ASP A 14 20.34 12.41 -35.14
C ASP A 14 20.16 13.05 -33.76
N ILE A 15 18.94 12.98 -33.21
CA ILE A 15 18.56 13.68 -31.99
C ILE A 15 18.52 12.67 -30.84
N GLY A 16 19.55 12.70 -30.01
CA GLY A 16 19.66 11.94 -28.77
C GLY A 16 19.12 12.69 -27.56
N THR A 17 19.26 12.11 -26.39
CA THR A 17 18.85 12.69 -25.09
C THR A 17 19.84 13.71 -24.55
N ASP A 18 21.08 13.69 -25.01
CA ASP A 18 22.23 14.49 -24.55
C ASP A 18 23.06 15.05 -25.71
N SER A 19 22.66 14.77 -26.96
CA SER A 19 23.39 15.21 -28.15
C SER A 19 22.48 15.37 -29.35
N VAL A 20 22.89 16.23 -30.27
CA VAL A 20 22.35 16.30 -31.62
C VAL A 20 23.51 16.15 -32.62
N GLY A 21 23.51 15.03 -33.33
CA GLY A 21 24.35 14.81 -34.48
C GLY A 21 23.73 15.47 -35.71
N TRP A 22 24.53 16.05 -36.55
CA TRP A 22 24.09 16.61 -37.84
C TRP A 22 25.06 16.29 -38.96
N SER A 23 24.55 16.17 -40.15
CA SER A 23 25.35 16.02 -41.37
C SER A 23 24.67 16.68 -42.56
N THR A 24 25.48 17.10 -43.53
CA THR A 24 24.98 17.67 -44.78
C THR A 24 25.52 16.88 -45.97
N THR A 25 24.64 16.44 -46.84
CA THR A 25 25.00 15.59 -47.99
C THR A 25 24.43 16.15 -49.30
N ASN A 26 24.99 15.69 -50.40
CA ASN A 26 24.47 15.91 -51.74
C ASN A 26 23.37 14.87 -52.08
N GLU A 27 22.87 14.88 -53.33
CA GLU A 27 21.86 13.93 -53.86
C GLU A 27 22.31 12.47 -53.85
N LYS A 28 23.62 12.21 -53.80
CA LYS A 28 24.21 10.87 -53.73
C LYS A 28 24.51 10.43 -52.29
N TYR A 29 24.05 11.22 -51.29
CA TYR A 29 24.35 11.03 -49.86
C TYR A 29 25.86 11.09 -49.51
N GLU A 30 26.68 11.77 -50.36
CA GLU A 30 28.08 12.03 -50.01
C GLU A 30 28.19 13.29 -49.18
N LEU A 31 29.02 13.25 -48.07
CA LEU A 31 29.21 14.38 -47.21
C LEU A 31 29.79 15.60 -47.94
N LEU A 32 29.13 16.71 -47.82
CA LEU A 32 29.62 17.99 -48.33
C LEU A 32 30.82 18.49 -47.55
N ARG A 33 31.61 19.33 -48.25
CA ARG A 33 32.77 20.01 -47.62
C ARG A 33 32.60 21.53 -47.70
N TYR A 34 32.91 22.19 -46.60
CA TYR A 34 33.04 23.66 -46.56
C TYR A 34 34.40 24.00 -46.05
N LYS A 35 35.15 24.85 -46.81
CA LYS A 35 36.54 25.22 -46.53
C LYS A 35 37.42 24.00 -46.17
N ASN A 36 37.35 22.96 -46.98
CA ASN A 36 38.05 21.67 -46.80
C ASN A 36 37.61 20.77 -45.65
N ASN A 37 36.74 21.23 -44.74
CA ASN A 37 36.17 20.40 -43.68
C ASN A 37 34.90 19.71 -44.08
N LEU A 38 34.71 18.48 -43.67
CA LEU A 38 33.45 17.72 -43.86
C LEU A 38 32.35 18.41 -43.02
N MET A 39 31.17 18.53 -43.65
CA MET A 39 30.00 19.16 -43.00
C MET A 39 29.22 18.14 -42.18
N TRP A 40 29.76 17.80 -41.02
CA TRP A 40 29.12 17.02 -39.98
C TRP A 40 29.63 17.47 -38.61
N GLY A 41 28.84 17.16 -37.58
CA GLY A 41 29.22 17.48 -36.21
C GLY A 41 28.26 16.94 -35.21
N VAL A 42 28.61 17.11 -33.93
CA VAL A 42 27.76 16.77 -32.80
C VAL A 42 27.76 17.95 -31.84
N SER A 43 26.56 18.39 -31.44
CA SER A 43 26.37 19.33 -30.34
C SER A 43 25.98 18.55 -29.10
N LEU A 44 26.78 18.66 -28.04
CA LEU A 44 26.53 18.06 -26.75
C LEU A 44 25.85 19.07 -25.82
N PHE A 45 24.88 18.58 -25.03
CA PHE A 45 24.17 19.37 -24.04
C PHE A 45 23.87 18.51 -22.81
N GLU A 46 23.40 19.10 -21.72
CA GLU A 46 23.00 18.35 -20.55
C GLU A 46 21.88 17.37 -20.90
N ALA A 47 22.02 16.13 -20.42
CA ALA A 47 21.05 15.07 -20.70
C ALA A 47 19.62 15.48 -20.31
N ALA A 48 18.70 15.33 -21.24
CA ALA A 48 17.28 15.62 -20.98
C ALA A 48 16.71 14.68 -19.93
N SER A 49 15.91 15.20 -18.99
CA SER A 49 15.17 14.38 -18.04
C SER A 49 14.32 13.34 -18.75
N LEU A 50 14.44 12.07 -18.33
CA LEU A 50 13.69 10.97 -18.91
C LEU A 50 12.17 11.19 -18.79
N ALA A 51 11.42 10.74 -19.79
CA ALA A 51 9.95 10.84 -19.77
C ALA A 51 9.34 10.09 -18.57
N GLU A 52 10.01 9.07 -18.06
CA GLU A 52 9.64 8.33 -16.87
C GLU A 52 9.66 9.22 -15.63
N GLU A 53 10.73 9.97 -15.41
CA GLU A 53 10.88 10.89 -14.28
C GLU A 53 9.80 11.97 -14.28
N ARG A 54 9.56 12.61 -15.43
CA ARG A 54 8.46 13.59 -15.59
C ARG A 54 7.07 12.96 -15.37
N ARG A 55 6.87 11.71 -15.80
CA ARG A 55 5.63 10.96 -15.51
C ARG A 55 5.50 10.67 -14.03
N GLY A 56 6.58 10.30 -13.35
CA GLY A 56 6.64 10.10 -11.89
C GLY A 56 6.19 11.35 -11.13
N HIS A 57 6.81 12.51 -11.40
CA HIS A 57 6.46 13.78 -10.75
C HIS A 57 5.01 14.20 -11.02
N ARG A 58 4.53 14.02 -12.27
CA ARG A 58 3.13 14.30 -12.61
C ARG A 58 2.17 13.40 -11.86
N THR A 59 2.47 12.11 -11.72
CA THR A 59 1.66 11.15 -10.98
C THR A 59 1.63 11.49 -9.48
N GLN A 60 2.75 11.87 -8.89
CA GLN A 60 2.81 12.31 -7.48
C GLN A 60 1.97 13.56 -7.25
N ARG A 61 2.12 14.60 -8.10
CA ARG A 61 1.31 15.81 -8.01
C ARG A 61 -0.19 15.49 -8.09
N ARG A 62 -0.60 14.70 -9.09
CA ARG A 62 -2.00 14.29 -9.24
C ARG A 62 -2.55 13.50 -8.04
N ARG A 63 -1.72 12.65 -7.40
CA ARG A 63 -2.10 11.95 -6.17
C ARG A 63 -2.30 12.92 -5.02
N TYR A 64 -1.42 13.90 -4.89
CA TYR A 64 -1.51 14.93 -3.86
C TYR A 64 -2.75 15.80 -4.03
N ASP A 65 -3.01 16.32 -5.24
CA ASP A 65 -4.19 17.13 -5.56
C ASP A 65 -5.48 16.37 -5.24
N ARG A 66 -5.59 15.11 -5.68
CA ARG A 66 -6.75 14.27 -5.38
C ARG A 66 -6.95 14.03 -3.88
N ARG A 67 -5.87 13.86 -3.14
CA ARG A 67 -5.93 13.73 -1.69
C ARG A 67 -6.47 14.99 -1.04
N GLN A 68 -5.93 16.14 -1.39
CA GLN A 68 -6.39 17.43 -0.84
C GLN A 68 -7.86 17.70 -1.16
N GLN A 69 -8.29 17.42 -2.37
CA GLN A 69 -9.66 17.65 -2.78
C GLN A 69 -10.65 16.77 -2.02
N ARG A 70 -10.32 15.48 -1.79
CA ARG A 70 -11.19 14.63 -0.96
C ARG A 70 -11.33 15.13 0.46
N VAL A 71 -10.24 15.60 1.06
CA VAL A 71 -10.27 16.16 2.42
C VAL A 71 -11.04 17.49 2.45
N ALA A 72 -10.92 18.31 1.40
CA ALA A 72 -11.70 19.55 1.28
C ALA A 72 -13.21 19.26 1.19
N LEU A 73 -13.62 18.33 0.33
CA LEU A 73 -15.03 17.92 0.24
C LEU A 73 -15.56 17.32 1.55
N LEU A 74 -14.75 16.53 2.25
CA LEU A 74 -15.09 16.05 3.59
C LEU A 74 -15.30 17.25 4.55
N GLY A 75 -14.40 18.24 4.51
CA GLY A 75 -14.50 19.44 5.30
C GLY A 75 -15.81 20.19 5.05
N GLU A 76 -16.25 20.31 3.79
CA GLU A 76 -17.53 20.93 3.44
C GLU A 76 -18.74 20.20 4.06
N LEU A 77 -18.71 18.85 4.06
CA LEU A 77 -19.78 18.04 4.66
C LEU A 77 -19.88 18.22 6.18
N PHE A 78 -18.75 18.43 6.86
CA PHE A 78 -18.70 18.64 8.32
C PHE A 78 -18.79 20.10 8.74
N ALA A 79 -18.56 21.06 7.82
CA ALA A 79 -18.38 22.48 8.15
C ALA A 79 -19.52 23.05 9.00
N LYS A 80 -20.77 22.80 8.61
CA LYS A 80 -21.93 23.33 9.30
C LYS A 80 -22.03 22.94 10.77
N GLU A 81 -21.63 21.70 11.10
CA GLU A 81 -21.69 21.18 12.46
C GLU A 81 -20.46 21.62 13.29
N ILE A 82 -19.27 21.58 12.69
CA ILE A 82 -18.05 22.01 13.38
C ILE A 82 -18.06 23.50 13.70
N LEU A 83 -18.52 24.34 12.76
CA LEU A 83 -18.60 25.81 12.97
C LEU A 83 -19.55 26.23 14.10
N LYS A 84 -20.48 25.38 14.52
CA LYS A 84 -21.32 25.65 15.70
C LYS A 84 -20.51 25.56 17.01
N THR A 85 -19.52 24.67 17.04
CA THR A 85 -18.70 24.41 18.23
C THR A 85 -17.41 25.23 18.21
N ASP A 86 -16.79 25.34 17.04
CA ASP A 86 -15.48 25.94 16.85
C ASP A 86 -15.38 26.64 15.49
N PRO A 87 -15.68 27.93 15.41
CA PRO A 87 -15.66 28.67 14.15
C PRO A 87 -14.30 28.72 13.46
N ASP A 88 -13.21 28.67 14.23
CA ASP A 88 -11.84 28.83 13.72
C ASP A 88 -11.14 27.50 13.42
N PHE A 89 -11.79 26.36 13.67
CA PHE A 89 -11.17 25.03 13.53
C PHE A 89 -10.52 24.82 12.16
N PHE A 90 -11.25 25.05 11.07
CA PHE A 90 -10.73 24.84 9.73
C PHE A 90 -9.68 25.89 9.33
N LEU A 91 -9.72 27.08 9.90
CA LEU A 91 -8.69 28.10 9.71
C LEU A 91 -7.38 27.64 10.32
N ARG A 92 -7.41 27.19 11.58
CA ARG A 92 -6.22 26.63 12.28
C ARG A 92 -5.60 25.46 11.55
N LEU A 93 -6.38 24.55 10.97
CA LEU A 93 -5.87 23.43 10.18
C LEU A 93 -5.16 23.84 8.88
N LYS A 94 -5.42 25.04 8.37
CA LYS A 94 -4.85 25.58 7.13
C LYS A 94 -3.76 26.65 7.38
N GLU A 95 -3.53 27.02 8.61
CA GLU A 95 -2.54 28.06 8.95
C GLU A 95 -1.15 27.71 8.46
N SER A 96 -0.48 28.72 7.91
CA SER A 96 0.91 28.60 7.45
C SER A 96 1.88 29.06 8.52
N SER A 97 2.96 28.34 8.70
CA SER A 97 4.07 28.79 9.53
C SER A 97 4.81 30.00 8.95
N LEU A 98 4.60 30.30 7.65
CA LEU A 98 5.26 31.39 6.93
C LEU A 98 4.59 32.76 7.12
N TYR A 99 3.28 32.78 7.47
CA TYR A 99 2.49 34.01 7.63
C TYR A 99 1.94 34.11 9.04
N PRO A 100 2.72 34.66 10.00
CA PRO A 100 2.28 34.76 11.40
C PRO A 100 1.04 35.64 11.61
N GLU A 101 0.81 36.61 10.71
CA GLU A 101 -0.29 37.56 10.80
C GLU A 101 -1.66 36.89 10.57
N ASP A 102 -1.67 35.76 9.82
CA ASP A 102 -2.89 35.02 9.50
C ASP A 102 -3.29 34.01 10.61
N ARG A 103 -2.55 33.98 11.72
CA ARG A 103 -2.78 32.98 12.78
C ARG A 103 -3.90 33.42 13.71
N THR A 104 -4.81 32.47 13.94
CA THR A 104 -5.88 32.61 14.94
C THR A 104 -5.44 32.20 16.33
N SER A 105 -4.36 31.40 16.44
CA SER A 105 -3.77 30.92 17.70
C SER A 105 -2.30 31.31 17.85
N LYS A 106 -1.80 31.37 19.09
CA LYS A 106 -0.37 31.61 19.39
C LYS A 106 0.56 30.54 18.84
N ASN A 107 0.07 29.30 18.73
CA ASN A 107 0.82 28.15 18.24
C ASN A 107 0.33 27.75 16.85
N VAL A 108 1.25 27.39 15.96
CA VAL A 108 0.94 26.93 14.60
C VAL A 108 0.47 25.48 14.65
N ASN A 109 -0.48 25.14 13.76
CA ASN A 109 -1.04 23.78 13.61
C ASN A 109 -1.75 23.27 14.88
N THR A 110 -2.43 24.13 15.62
CA THR A 110 -3.21 23.75 16.78
C THR A 110 -4.53 23.11 16.31
N TYR A 111 -4.85 21.92 16.81
CA TYR A 111 -6.15 21.28 16.56
C TYR A 111 -7.24 21.83 17.49
N PHE A 112 -6.92 21.91 18.79
CA PHE A 112 -7.85 22.30 19.85
C PHE A 112 -7.28 23.45 20.67
N ASP A 113 -8.02 24.53 20.78
CA ASP A 113 -7.68 25.73 21.57
C ASP A 113 -8.82 26.12 22.51
N ASP A 114 -9.60 25.13 22.98
CA ASP A 114 -10.69 25.32 23.92
C ASP A 114 -10.15 25.61 25.34
N ALA A 115 -10.99 26.18 26.20
CA ALA A 115 -10.62 26.41 27.60
C ALA A 115 -10.33 25.10 28.37
N ASP A 116 -11.13 24.07 28.09
CA ASP A 116 -11.14 22.81 28.83
C ASP A 116 -10.48 21.66 28.07
N PHE A 117 -10.19 21.79 26.78
CA PHE A 117 -9.60 20.76 25.94
C PHE A 117 -8.59 21.36 24.94
N LYS A 118 -7.34 21.01 25.13
CA LYS A 118 -6.20 21.49 24.31
C LYS A 118 -5.50 20.35 23.60
N ASP A 119 -4.61 20.69 22.68
CA ASP A 119 -3.74 19.74 21.99
C ASP A 119 -2.98 18.81 22.94
N SER A 120 -2.52 19.32 24.09
CA SER A 120 -1.86 18.49 25.12
C SER A 120 -2.76 17.36 25.63
N ASP A 121 -4.05 17.63 25.79
CA ASP A 121 -5.03 16.65 26.26
C ASP A 121 -5.38 15.68 25.16
N TYR A 122 -5.55 16.19 23.94
CA TYR A 122 -5.75 15.35 22.75
C TYR A 122 -4.61 14.36 22.54
N PHE A 123 -3.35 14.80 22.51
CA PHE A 123 -2.21 13.90 22.30
C PHE A 123 -1.91 12.98 23.48
N LYS A 124 -2.32 13.36 24.69
CA LYS A 124 -2.26 12.47 25.86
C LYS A 124 -3.28 11.35 25.76
N MET A 125 -4.48 11.67 25.29
CA MET A 125 -5.60 10.73 25.12
C MET A 125 -5.40 9.84 23.90
N TYR A 126 -4.94 10.42 22.80
CA TYR A 126 -4.73 9.76 21.51
C TYR A 126 -3.28 9.97 21.05
N PRO A 127 -2.32 9.15 21.54
CA PRO A 127 -0.90 9.27 21.15
C PRO A 127 -0.65 9.16 19.64
N THR A 128 -1.52 8.44 18.92
CA THR A 128 -1.54 8.37 17.45
C THR A 128 -2.97 8.43 16.96
N VAL A 129 -3.15 8.78 15.68
CA VAL A 129 -4.47 8.81 15.05
C VAL A 129 -5.18 7.45 15.11
N HIS A 130 -4.44 6.34 15.15
CA HIS A 130 -5.01 5.01 15.27
C HIS A 130 -5.68 4.76 16.62
N HIS A 131 -5.20 5.40 17.70
CA HIS A 131 -5.90 5.36 18.99
C HIS A 131 -7.26 6.06 18.92
N LEU A 132 -7.33 7.19 18.22
CA LEU A 132 -8.59 7.90 17.98
C LEU A 132 -9.55 7.07 17.13
N ILE A 133 -9.06 6.50 16.02
CA ILE A 133 -9.88 5.66 15.14
C ILE A 133 -10.43 4.44 15.89
N LYS A 134 -9.59 3.77 16.65
CA LYS A 134 -10.01 2.63 17.50
C LYS A 134 -11.11 3.03 18.47
N GLU A 135 -10.91 4.10 19.26
CA GLU A 135 -11.92 4.59 20.20
C GLU A 135 -13.25 4.90 19.52
N LEU A 136 -13.23 5.61 18.39
CA LEU A 136 -14.44 6.00 17.66
C LEU A 136 -15.16 4.81 16.99
N SER A 137 -14.42 3.76 16.61
CA SER A 137 -14.99 2.57 16.00
C SER A 137 -15.60 1.59 17.01
N GLU A 138 -15.09 1.58 18.24
CA GLU A 138 -15.54 0.66 19.30
C GLU A 138 -16.54 1.30 20.27
N SER A 139 -16.35 2.57 20.60
CA SER A 139 -17.14 3.27 21.63
C SER A 139 -18.57 3.59 21.17
N ASN A 140 -19.52 3.40 22.08
CA ASN A 140 -20.90 3.83 21.93
C ASN A 140 -21.18 5.20 22.58
N LYS A 141 -20.14 5.87 23.11
CA LYS A 141 -20.29 7.18 23.74
C LYS A 141 -20.29 8.29 22.70
N PRO A 142 -21.03 9.38 22.91
CA PRO A 142 -20.92 10.57 22.07
C PRO A 142 -19.50 11.17 22.17
N HIS A 143 -18.96 11.53 21.02
CA HIS A 143 -17.66 12.19 20.88
C HIS A 143 -17.83 13.55 20.19
N ASP A 144 -16.87 14.45 20.40
CA ASP A 144 -16.82 15.73 19.71
C ASP A 144 -16.76 15.52 18.18
N VAL A 145 -17.56 16.29 17.44
CA VAL A 145 -17.63 16.21 15.97
C VAL A 145 -16.28 16.46 15.31
N ARG A 146 -15.40 17.28 15.92
CA ARG A 146 -14.03 17.54 15.45
C ARG A 146 -13.17 16.30 15.50
N LEU A 147 -13.30 15.47 16.54
CA LEU A 147 -12.58 14.18 16.65
C LEU A 147 -13.03 13.21 15.54
N VAL A 148 -14.34 13.11 15.31
CA VAL A 148 -14.89 12.30 14.22
C VAL A 148 -14.36 12.78 12.86
N TYR A 149 -14.36 14.12 12.64
CA TYR A 149 -13.78 14.69 11.44
C TYR A 149 -12.30 14.34 11.24
N LEU A 150 -11.48 14.48 12.29
CA LEU A 150 -10.02 14.18 12.21
C LEU A 150 -9.76 12.71 11.83
N ALA A 151 -10.50 11.78 12.43
CA ALA A 151 -10.40 10.36 12.09
C ALA A 151 -10.82 10.09 10.64
N CYS A 152 -11.98 10.61 10.22
CA CYS A 152 -12.46 10.50 8.84
C CYS A 152 -11.49 11.15 7.85
N ALA A 153 -10.95 12.33 8.17
CA ALA A 153 -10.00 13.05 7.32
C ALA A 153 -8.71 12.24 7.11
N PHE A 154 -8.20 11.60 8.16
CA PHE A 154 -7.05 10.71 8.04
C PHE A 154 -7.33 9.53 7.09
N ILE A 155 -8.44 8.83 7.29
CA ILE A 155 -8.82 7.67 6.46
C ILE A 155 -9.04 8.09 5.01
N VAL A 156 -9.83 9.13 4.75
CA VAL A 156 -10.13 9.64 3.40
C VAL A 156 -8.86 10.15 2.69
N ALA A 157 -7.93 10.77 3.44
CA ALA A 157 -6.66 11.21 2.90
C ALA A 157 -5.77 10.03 2.47
N HIS A 158 -5.70 8.97 3.25
CA HIS A 158 -4.80 7.84 3.04
C HIS A 158 -5.45 6.68 2.28
N ARG A 159 -6.75 6.58 2.28
CA ARG A 159 -7.69 5.61 1.68
C ARG A 159 -7.15 4.21 1.30
N GLY A 160 -5.89 3.93 1.52
CA GLY A 160 -5.28 2.65 1.20
C GLY A 160 -5.03 2.38 -0.29
N HIS A 161 -4.58 1.18 -0.58
CA HIS A 161 -4.33 0.68 -1.92
C HIS A 161 -5.53 -0.17 -2.36
N PHE A 162 -6.03 0.07 -3.57
CA PHE A 162 -7.12 -0.75 -4.10
C PHE A 162 -6.58 -2.14 -4.42
N LEU A 163 -7.03 -3.13 -3.65
CA LEU A 163 -7.00 -4.52 -4.06
C LEU A 163 -8.25 -4.74 -4.89
N ASN A 164 -8.08 -5.06 -6.16
CA ASN A 164 -9.21 -5.32 -7.03
C ASN A 164 -9.89 -6.62 -6.60
N GLY A 165 -11.21 -6.61 -6.63
CA GLY A 165 -12.04 -7.80 -6.51
C GLY A 165 -12.63 -8.14 -5.14
N ALA A 166 -12.20 -7.51 -4.04
CA ALA A 166 -12.92 -7.65 -2.78
C ALA A 166 -14.04 -6.61 -2.72
N ASP A 167 -15.28 -7.03 -2.57
CA ASP A 167 -16.41 -6.14 -2.36
C ASP A 167 -16.20 -5.36 -1.05
N GLU A 168 -16.37 -4.05 -1.11
CA GLU A 168 -16.19 -3.14 0.00
C GLU A 168 -17.19 -3.37 1.13
N ASN A 169 -18.37 -3.85 0.77
CA ASN A 169 -19.44 -4.16 1.71
C ASN A 169 -19.24 -5.52 2.39
N ASN A 170 -18.28 -6.32 1.93
CA ASN A 170 -18.10 -7.69 2.37
C ASN A 170 -16.69 -7.98 2.90
N VAL A 171 -16.02 -6.96 3.48
CA VAL A 171 -14.68 -7.14 4.07
C VAL A 171 -14.65 -8.26 5.12
N GLN A 172 -15.73 -8.46 5.85
CA GLN A 172 -15.82 -9.56 6.80
C GLN A 172 -15.84 -10.94 6.13
N ALA A 173 -16.48 -11.08 4.97
CA ALA A 173 -16.45 -12.35 4.22
C ALA A 173 -15.04 -12.63 3.66
N VAL A 174 -14.32 -11.58 3.20
CA VAL A 174 -12.91 -11.75 2.78
C VAL A 174 -11.99 -12.10 3.97
N LEU A 175 -12.36 -11.75 5.19
CA LEU A 175 -11.60 -12.11 6.40
C LEU A 175 -11.99 -13.50 6.95
N ASP A 176 -13.05 -14.11 6.44
CA ASP A 176 -13.49 -15.44 6.82
C ASP A 176 -12.89 -16.50 5.90
N PHE A 177 -11.74 -17.01 6.31
CA PHE A 177 -11.05 -18.09 5.58
C PHE A 177 -11.88 -19.36 5.54
N ASP A 178 -12.61 -19.65 6.61
CA ASP A 178 -13.39 -20.89 6.72
C ASP A 178 -14.49 -20.96 5.66
N SER A 179 -15.24 -19.86 5.46
CA SER A 179 -16.22 -19.77 4.38
C SER A 179 -15.59 -19.89 2.99
N SER A 180 -14.49 -19.16 2.74
CA SER A 180 -13.80 -19.20 1.44
C SER A 180 -13.22 -20.59 1.13
N TYR A 181 -12.72 -21.29 2.15
CA TYR A 181 -12.21 -22.65 2.01
C TYR A 181 -13.34 -23.64 1.79
N CYS A 182 -14.48 -23.45 2.44
CA CYS A 182 -15.67 -24.26 2.22
C CYS A 182 -16.17 -24.13 0.77
N GLU A 183 -16.33 -22.89 0.27
CA GLU A 183 -16.73 -22.64 -1.12
C GLU A 183 -15.73 -23.27 -2.11
N PHE A 184 -14.44 -23.18 -1.82
CA PHE A 184 -13.39 -23.82 -2.61
C PHE A 184 -13.54 -25.35 -2.63
N THR A 185 -13.78 -25.99 -1.49
CA THR A 185 -13.93 -27.45 -1.41
C THR A 185 -15.29 -27.93 -1.92
N ASP A 186 -16.32 -27.09 -1.85
CA ASP A 186 -17.68 -27.42 -2.38
C ASP A 186 -17.67 -27.51 -3.91
N TRP A 187 -16.75 -26.84 -4.60
CA TRP A 187 -16.56 -27.04 -6.03
C TRP A 187 -16.25 -28.50 -6.37
N PHE A 188 -15.39 -29.17 -5.59
CA PHE A 188 -15.07 -30.58 -5.80
C PHE A 188 -16.32 -31.47 -5.59
N LYS A 189 -17.13 -31.17 -4.56
CA LYS A 189 -18.37 -31.90 -4.30
C LYS A 189 -19.42 -31.69 -5.41
N SER A 190 -19.52 -30.46 -5.91
CA SER A 190 -20.47 -30.08 -6.96
C SER A 190 -20.15 -30.73 -8.31
N ASN A 191 -18.92 -31.16 -8.51
CA ASN A 191 -18.43 -31.84 -9.69
C ASN A 191 -18.29 -33.37 -9.46
N ASP A 192 -18.89 -33.91 -8.40
CA ASP A 192 -18.87 -35.34 -8.03
C ASP A 192 -17.44 -35.94 -7.88
N ILE A 193 -16.46 -35.10 -7.45
CA ILE A 193 -15.07 -35.49 -7.25
C ILE A 193 -14.91 -36.01 -5.82
N GLU A 194 -14.93 -37.36 -5.64
CA GLU A 194 -14.77 -37.98 -4.34
C GLU A 194 -13.38 -37.87 -3.76
N ASP A 195 -12.34 -37.89 -4.62
CA ASP A 195 -10.93 -37.84 -4.23
C ASP A 195 -10.38 -36.39 -4.24
N ASN A 196 -10.84 -35.57 -3.28
CA ASN A 196 -10.39 -34.20 -3.09
C ASN A 196 -9.17 -34.16 -2.17
N PRO A 197 -7.98 -33.72 -2.66
CA PRO A 197 -6.79 -33.61 -1.82
C PRO A 197 -6.90 -32.50 -0.76
N PHE A 198 -7.79 -31.53 -0.93
CA PHE A 198 -8.01 -30.42 0.00
C PHE A 198 -9.09 -30.77 1.03
N SER A 199 -8.79 -31.73 1.90
CA SER A 199 -9.71 -32.14 2.97
C SER A 199 -9.74 -31.14 4.13
N GLU A 200 -10.78 -31.22 4.98
CA GLU A 200 -10.89 -30.38 6.18
C GLU A 200 -9.69 -30.55 7.15
N SER A 201 -9.07 -31.73 7.14
CA SER A 201 -7.91 -32.02 8.01
C SER A 201 -6.67 -31.20 7.68
N VAL A 202 -6.47 -30.79 6.43
CA VAL A 202 -5.30 -30.01 6.00
C VAL A 202 -5.56 -28.51 6.03
N LYS A 203 -6.80 -28.04 6.25
CA LYS A 203 -7.24 -26.65 6.19
C LYS A 203 -6.35 -25.70 7.00
N ASN A 204 -6.08 -26.05 8.25
CA ASN A 204 -5.30 -25.18 9.15
C ASN A 204 -3.86 -25.01 8.67
N GLU A 205 -3.18 -26.10 8.31
CA GLU A 205 -1.80 -26.04 7.83
C GLU A 205 -1.72 -25.37 6.45
N PHE A 206 -2.69 -25.61 5.59
CA PHE A 206 -2.83 -24.96 4.29
C PHE A 206 -2.95 -23.43 4.47
N SER A 207 -3.79 -22.97 5.42
CA SER A 207 -3.94 -21.54 5.72
C SER A 207 -2.62 -20.89 6.14
N VAL A 208 -1.77 -21.60 6.89
CA VAL A 208 -0.44 -21.12 7.28
C VAL A 208 0.49 -21.03 6.08
N ILE A 209 0.45 -22.01 5.16
CA ILE A 209 1.34 -22.02 3.99
C ILE A 209 1.02 -20.89 3.02
N ILE A 210 -0.26 -20.66 2.72
CA ILE A 210 -0.64 -19.60 1.77
C ILE A 210 -0.27 -18.20 2.25
N ARG A 211 -0.17 -17.98 3.57
CA ARG A 211 0.27 -16.72 4.20
C ARG A 211 1.79 -16.48 4.12
N LYS A 212 2.59 -17.53 3.91
CA LYS A 212 4.05 -17.37 3.90
C LYS A 212 4.50 -16.44 2.77
N LYS A 213 5.38 -15.49 3.09
CA LYS A 213 6.01 -14.57 2.12
C LYS A 213 7.20 -15.22 1.44
N ILE A 214 6.95 -16.30 0.72
CA ILE A 214 7.93 -17.07 -0.05
C ILE A 214 7.58 -17.03 -1.55
N GLY A 215 8.53 -17.35 -2.41
CA GLY A 215 8.30 -17.39 -3.85
C GLY A 215 7.27 -18.45 -4.25
N ILE A 216 6.60 -18.26 -5.40
CA ILE A 216 5.54 -19.14 -5.92
C ILE A 216 5.96 -20.61 -5.91
N THR A 217 7.10 -20.94 -6.50
CA THR A 217 7.61 -22.32 -6.58
C THR A 217 7.89 -22.94 -5.21
N ALA A 218 8.32 -22.14 -4.22
CA ALA A 218 8.52 -22.63 -2.86
C ALA A 218 7.17 -22.90 -2.18
N LYS A 219 6.18 -22.05 -2.42
CA LYS A 219 4.82 -22.23 -1.90
C LYS A 219 4.14 -23.44 -2.51
N GLU A 220 4.25 -23.64 -3.83
CA GLU A 220 3.78 -24.85 -4.53
C GLU A 220 4.34 -26.13 -3.91
N ARG A 221 5.66 -26.13 -3.65
CA ARG A 221 6.33 -27.29 -3.03
C ARG A 221 5.85 -27.57 -1.61
N GLU A 222 5.63 -26.53 -0.79
CA GLU A 222 5.09 -26.73 0.56
C GLU A 222 3.65 -27.22 0.53
N ILE A 223 2.80 -26.72 -0.38
CA ILE A 223 1.42 -27.19 -0.55
C ILE A 223 1.43 -28.68 -0.98
N LYS A 224 2.25 -29.07 -1.95
CA LYS A 224 2.37 -30.47 -2.38
C LYS A 224 2.84 -31.39 -1.24
N ASN A 225 3.81 -30.94 -0.46
CA ASN A 225 4.26 -31.69 0.70
C ASN A 225 3.13 -31.88 1.74
N LEU A 226 2.32 -30.84 1.96
CA LEU A 226 1.18 -30.95 2.86
C LEU A 226 0.14 -31.95 2.34
N LEU A 227 -0.23 -31.87 1.06
CA LEU A 227 -1.30 -32.70 0.47
C LEU A 227 -0.88 -34.15 0.25
N PHE A 228 0.36 -34.39 -0.18
CA PHE A 228 0.82 -35.69 -0.68
C PHE A 228 1.98 -36.28 0.08
N GLY A 229 2.55 -35.57 1.06
CA GLY A 229 3.79 -35.99 1.75
C GLY A 229 5.05 -35.95 0.85
N THR A 230 4.93 -35.51 -0.39
CA THR A 230 6.01 -35.42 -1.39
C THR A 230 5.90 -34.14 -2.20
N THR A 231 7.00 -33.81 -2.93
CA THR A 231 7.00 -32.64 -3.84
C THR A 231 6.38 -32.93 -5.21
N LYS A 232 5.95 -34.17 -5.45
CA LYS A 232 5.37 -34.62 -6.72
C LYS A 232 3.89 -34.95 -6.51
N THR A 233 3.08 -34.53 -7.45
CA THR A 233 1.65 -34.88 -7.48
C THR A 233 1.49 -36.36 -7.85
N PRO A 234 0.69 -37.14 -7.12
CA PRO A 234 0.40 -38.53 -7.45
C PRO A 234 -0.21 -38.70 -8.84
N ASP A 235 -0.01 -39.87 -9.45
CA ASP A 235 -0.42 -40.10 -10.84
C ASP A 235 -1.97 -40.13 -11.00
N CYS A 236 -2.70 -40.48 -9.95
CA CYS A 236 -4.19 -40.42 -9.96
C CYS A 236 -4.72 -38.99 -10.25
N TYR A 237 -4.04 -37.94 -9.84
CA TYR A 237 -4.43 -36.56 -10.14
C TYR A 237 -3.91 -36.02 -11.47
N LYS A 238 -3.04 -36.81 -12.14
CA LYS A 238 -2.52 -36.47 -13.47
C LYS A 238 -3.31 -37.09 -14.60
N ASP A 239 -4.18 -38.05 -14.26
CA ASP A 239 -5.03 -38.69 -15.23
C ASP A 239 -5.91 -37.66 -15.95
N GLU A 240 -6.05 -37.79 -17.27
CA GLU A 240 -6.86 -36.87 -18.08
C GLU A 240 -8.35 -36.94 -17.72
N GLU A 241 -8.81 -38.05 -17.10
CA GLU A 241 -10.16 -38.20 -16.58
C GLU A 241 -10.43 -37.38 -15.31
N TYR A 242 -9.38 -36.95 -14.58
CA TYR A 242 -9.56 -36.09 -13.41
C TYR A 242 -9.91 -34.66 -13.86
N PRO A 243 -11.02 -34.05 -13.44
CA PRO A 243 -11.63 -32.89 -14.12
C PRO A 243 -10.82 -31.58 -13.96
N ILE A 244 -9.80 -31.55 -13.12
CA ILE A 244 -8.96 -30.37 -12.89
C ILE A 244 -7.48 -30.77 -12.80
N ASP A 245 -6.59 -29.95 -13.33
CA ASP A 245 -5.15 -30.14 -13.16
C ASP A 245 -4.70 -29.60 -11.80
N ILE A 246 -4.38 -30.50 -10.87
CA ILE A 246 -3.99 -30.16 -9.50
C ILE A 246 -2.67 -29.38 -9.45
N ASP A 247 -1.71 -29.65 -10.34
CA ASP A 247 -0.45 -28.91 -10.40
C ASP A 247 -0.70 -27.46 -10.82
N VAL A 248 -1.59 -27.25 -11.78
CA VAL A 248 -1.98 -25.94 -12.27
C VAL A 248 -2.83 -25.19 -11.22
N LEU A 249 -3.70 -25.90 -10.51
CA LEU A 249 -4.50 -25.34 -9.41
C LEU A 249 -3.61 -24.86 -8.25
N ILE A 250 -2.66 -25.67 -7.82
CA ILE A 250 -1.70 -25.29 -6.76
C ILE A 250 -0.88 -24.07 -7.19
N LYS A 251 -0.47 -24.00 -8.45
CA LYS A 251 0.20 -22.83 -9.00
C LYS A 251 -0.69 -21.59 -8.96
N PHE A 252 -1.95 -21.71 -9.31
CA PHE A 252 -2.94 -20.63 -9.26
C PHE A 252 -3.15 -20.10 -7.84
N ILE A 253 -3.39 -21.00 -6.88
CA ILE A 253 -3.50 -20.67 -5.44
C ILE A 253 -2.24 -19.95 -4.93
N SER A 254 -1.06 -20.35 -5.42
CA SER A 254 0.23 -19.75 -5.05
C SER A 254 0.46 -18.36 -5.65
N GLY A 255 -0.42 -17.86 -6.52
CA GLY A 255 -0.31 -16.57 -7.19
C GLY A 255 0.34 -16.62 -8.56
N GLY A 256 0.52 -17.81 -9.14
CA GLY A 256 1.12 -17.98 -10.46
C GLY A 256 0.16 -17.74 -11.63
N LYS A 257 0.72 -17.28 -12.75
CA LYS A 257 -0.02 -17.14 -14.00
C LYS A 257 -0.48 -18.52 -14.50
N THR A 258 -1.78 -18.65 -14.76
CA THR A 258 -2.46 -19.93 -15.04
C THR A 258 -3.28 -19.83 -16.31
N ASN A 259 -3.23 -20.87 -17.14
CA ASN A 259 -4.06 -21.02 -18.33
C ASN A 259 -5.34 -21.76 -17.94
N LEU A 260 -6.51 -21.22 -18.31
CA LEU A 260 -7.83 -21.75 -17.91
C LEU A 260 -8.13 -23.10 -18.55
N ALA A 261 -7.82 -23.29 -19.83
CA ALA A 261 -8.01 -24.56 -20.52
C ALA A 261 -7.22 -25.70 -19.86
N LYS A 262 -6.01 -25.42 -19.39
CA LYS A 262 -5.20 -26.39 -18.65
C LYS A 262 -5.72 -26.64 -17.26
N LEU A 263 -6.16 -25.58 -16.55
CA LEU A 263 -6.68 -25.69 -15.19
C LEU A 263 -7.89 -26.61 -15.16
N PHE A 264 -8.88 -26.34 -15.98
CA PHE A 264 -10.16 -27.09 -16.02
C PHE A 264 -10.16 -28.26 -17.02
N ARG A 265 -9.01 -28.51 -17.66
CA ARG A 265 -8.88 -29.54 -18.71
C ARG A 265 -9.97 -29.44 -19.79
N ASN A 266 -10.42 -28.23 -20.05
CA ASN A 266 -11.48 -27.92 -21.00
C ASN A 266 -10.89 -27.17 -22.21
N PRO A 267 -10.72 -27.84 -23.39
CA PRO A 267 -10.15 -27.21 -24.58
C PRO A 267 -10.95 -26.02 -25.11
N SER A 268 -12.25 -25.92 -24.80
CA SER A 268 -13.08 -24.79 -25.25
C SER A 268 -12.60 -23.46 -24.65
N TYR A 269 -11.88 -23.48 -23.52
CA TYR A 269 -11.33 -22.28 -22.89
C TYR A 269 -10.09 -21.72 -23.61
N ASP A 270 -9.52 -22.41 -24.57
CA ASP A 270 -8.50 -21.85 -25.46
C ASP A 270 -9.08 -20.87 -26.50
N GLU A 271 -10.42 -20.91 -26.72
CA GLU A 271 -11.12 -19.96 -27.60
C GLU A 271 -11.59 -18.68 -26.88
N LEU A 272 -11.42 -18.59 -25.56
CA LEU A 272 -11.78 -17.41 -24.79
C LEU A 272 -10.86 -16.22 -25.13
N ASP A 273 -11.41 -15.00 -25.09
CA ASP A 273 -10.62 -13.77 -25.21
C ASP A 273 -9.55 -13.64 -24.11
N ILE A 274 -9.85 -14.18 -22.94
CA ILE A 274 -8.95 -14.23 -21.78
C ILE A 274 -8.62 -15.68 -21.45
N GLN A 275 -7.52 -16.18 -21.92
CA GLN A 275 -7.08 -17.57 -21.73
C GLN A 275 -6.26 -17.77 -20.46
N THR A 276 -5.68 -16.70 -19.91
CA THR A 276 -4.78 -16.81 -18.76
C THR A 276 -5.15 -15.82 -17.67
N VAL A 277 -5.18 -16.31 -16.44
CA VAL A 277 -5.48 -15.54 -15.24
C VAL A 277 -4.33 -15.56 -14.24
N GLU A 278 -4.27 -14.56 -13.39
CA GLU A 278 -3.31 -14.47 -12.28
C GLU A 278 -4.02 -13.81 -11.09
N VAL A 279 -4.20 -14.58 -10.02
CA VAL A 279 -5.03 -14.18 -8.85
C VAL A 279 -4.56 -12.88 -8.18
N GLY A 280 -3.28 -12.55 -8.27
CA GLY A 280 -2.69 -11.34 -7.70
C GLY A 280 -2.82 -10.08 -8.55
N LYS A 281 -3.37 -10.18 -9.78
CA LYS A 281 -3.55 -9.00 -10.63
C LYS A 281 -4.67 -8.08 -10.16
N ALA A 282 -4.46 -6.81 -10.42
CA ALA A 282 -5.36 -5.75 -10.03
C ALA A 282 -6.73 -5.77 -10.76
N ASP A 283 -6.80 -6.33 -11.93
CA ASP A 283 -7.96 -6.44 -12.82
C ASP A 283 -8.64 -7.83 -12.76
N PHE A 284 -8.25 -8.67 -11.78
CA PHE A 284 -8.73 -10.05 -11.71
C PHE A 284 -10.25 -10.14 -11.51
N ALA A 285 -10.88 -9.25 -10.74
CA ALA A 285 -12.32 -9.25 -10.57
C ALA A 285 -13.07 -8.87 -11.83
N ASP A 286 -12.61 -7.79 -12.49
CA ASP A 286 -13.16 -7.40 -13.80
C ASP A 286 -13.01 -8.54 -14.81
N THR A 287 -11.91 -9.30 -14.70
CA THR A 287 -11.64 -10.49 -15.52
C THR A 287 -12.65 -11.63 -15.23
N ILE A 288 -12.93 -11.90 -13.95
CA ILE A 288 -13.95 -12.91 -13.57
C ILE A 288 -15.32 -12.52 -14.10
N ASP A 289 -15.73 -11.25 -13.94
CA ASP A 289 -17.01 -10.76 -14.43
C ASP A 289 -17.18 -10.94 -15.94
N LEU A 290 -16.10 -10.73 -16.71
CA LEU A 290 -16.08 -10.97 -18.14
C LEU A 290 -16.15 -12.46 -18.48
N LEU A 291 -15.45 -13.30 -17.73
CA LEU A 291 -15.40 -14.75 -17.92
C LEU A 291 -16.74 -15.43 -17.53
N ALA A 292 -17.48 -14.86 -16.58
CA ALA A 292 -18.74 -15.43 -16.10
C ALA A 292 -19.79 -15.66 -17.19
N SER A 293 -19.75 -14.90 -18.30
CA SER A 293 -20.64 -15.07 -19.44
C SER A 293 -20.17 -16.12 -20.46
N SER A 294 -18.94 -16.62 -20.35
CA SER A 294 -18.26 -17.41 -21.38
C SER A 294 -17.69 -18.73 -20.85
N MET A 295 -17.69 -18.93 -19.54
CA MET A 295 -17.27 -20.15 -18.86
C MET A 295 -18.49 -20.94 -18.33
N GLU A 296 -18.26 -22.17 -17.94
CA GLU A 296 -19.30 -22.98 -17.27
C GLU A 296 -19.63 -22.38 -15.90
N ASP A 297 -20.92 -22.38 -15.55
CA ASP A 297 -21.44 -21.79 -14.31
C ASP A 297 -20.77 -22.39 -13.05
N THR A 298 -20.26 -23.62 -13.14
CA THR A 298 -19.59 -24.32 -12.04
C THR A 298 -18.16 -23.86 -11.81
N ASP A 299 -17.45 -23.35 -12.83
CA ASP A 299 -16.01 -23.06 -12.79
C ASP A 299 -15.67 -21.67 -12.23
N VAL A 300 -16.54 -20.69 -12.49
CA VAL A 300 -16.39 -19.32 -12.00
C VAL A 300 -16.32 -19.24 -10.46
N PRO A 301 -17.16 -19.97 -9.69
CA PRO A 301 -17.07 -20.03 -8.24
C PRO A 301 -15.71 -20.48 -7.71
N LEU A 302 -15.04 -21.44 -8.36
CA LEU A 302 -13.70 -21.88 -7.97
C LEU A 302 -12.68 -20.74 -8.05
N LEU A 303 -12.71 -20.00 -9.16
CA LEU A 303 -11.80 -18.85 -9.35
C LEU A 303 -12.05 -17.78 -8.29
N SER A 304 -13.31 -17.52 -7.95
CA SER A 304 -13.72 -16.56 -6.91
C SER A 304 -13.29 -17.02 -5.52
N ALA A 305 -13.45 -18.28 -5.18
CA ALA A 305 -13.03 -18.85 -3.89
C ALA A 305 -11.50 -18.80 -3.72
N VAL A 306 -10.73 -19.14 -4.76
CA VAL A 306 -9.27 -19.01 -4.74
C VAL A 306 -8.85 -17.55 -4.56
N LYS A 307 -9.55 -16.62 -5.22
CA LYS A 307 -9.31 -15.17 -5.03
C LYS A 307 -9.58 -14.72 -3.60
N ALA A 308 -10.68 -15.16 -3.00
CA ALA A 308 -11.03 -14.83 -1.63
C ALA A 308 -9.97 -15.34 -0.63
N MET A 309 -9.52 -16.60 -0.79
CA MET A 309 -8.43 -17.16 0.03
C MET A 309 -7.11 -16.41 -0.16
N TYR A 310 -6.78 -16.01 -1.38
CA TYR A 310 -5.58 -15.23 -1.68
C TYR A 310 -5.65 -13.85 -1.02
N ASP A 311 -6.77 -13.13 -1.16
CA ASP A 311 -6.97 -11.82 -0.54
C ASP A 311 -6.95 -11.92 0.99
N TRP A 312 -7.58 -12.95 1.57
CA TRP A 312 -7.48 -13.23 2.99
C TRP A 312 -6.02 -13.38 3.44
N SER A 313 -5.21 -14.13 2.70
CA SER A 313 -3.81 -14.35 3.03
C SER A 313 -2.98 -13.06 3.10
N LEU A 314 -3.34 -12.06 2.29
CA LEU A 314 -2.73 -10.73 2.30
C LEU A 314 -3.24 -9.85 3.43
N LEU A 315 -4.56 -9.90 3.69
CA LEU A 315 -5.22 -9.03 4.66
C LEU A 315 -4.92 -9.42 6.10
N ILE A 316 -4.96 -10.72 6.41
CA ILE A 316 -4.74 -11.22 7.77
C ILE A 316 -3.32 -10.92 8.28
N ASP A 317 -2.33 -10.92 7.39
CA ASP A 317 -0.96 -10.56 7.73
C ASP A 317 -0.83 -9.08 8.09
N VAL A 318 -1.61 -8.21 7.43
CA VAL A 318 -1.64 -6.77 7.73
C VAL A 318 -2.29 -6.53 9.08
N LEU A 319 -3.35 -7.27 9.41
CA LEU A 319 -4.09 -7.18 10.66
C LEU A 319 -3.38 -7.85 11.84
N LYS A 320 -2.44 -8.76 11.59
CA LYS A 320 -1.69 -9.48 12.65
C LYS A 320 -2.60 -10.12 13.70
N GLY A 321 -3.73 -10.67 13.27
CA GLY A 321 -4.74 -11.29 14.16
C GLY A 321 -5.63 -10.30 14.89
N GLN A 322 -5.56 -9.00 14.59
CA GLN A 322 -6.46 -7.99 15.15
C GLN A 322 -7.71 -7.81 14.27
N LYS A 323 -8.76 -7.22 14.82
CA LYS A 323 -10.04 -7.00 14.11
C LYS A 323 -9.95 -5.90 13.07
N THR A 324 -9.21 -4.83 13.38
CA THR A 324 -9.07 -3.66 12.52
C THR A 324 -7.60 -3.30 12.32
N ILE A 325 -7.33 -2.47 11.31
CA ILE A 325 -5.98 -1.97 11.06
C ILE A 325 -5.51 -1.06 12.20
N SER A 326 -6.41 -0.27 12.77
CA SER A 326 -6.09 0.62 13.88
C SER A 326 -5.79 -0.15 15.16
N ASP A 327 -6.49 -1.28 15.42
CA ASP A 327 -6.13 -2.19 16.51
C ASP A 327 -4.71 -2.73 16.35
N ALA A 328 -4.37 -3.21 15.14
CA ALA A 328 -3.04 -3.70 14.85
C ALA A 328 -1.96 -2.61 15.05
N LYS A 329 -2.25 -1.37 14.61
CA LYS A 329 -1.34 -0.24 14.78
C LYS A 329 -1.20 0.24 16.22
N VAL A 330 -2.26 0.20 17.00
CA VAL A 330 -2.23 0.48 18.46
C VAL A 330 -1.42 -0.60 19.17
N CYS A 331 -1.65 -1.87 18.84
CA CYS A 331 -0.86 -2.98 19.39
C CYS A 331 0.64 -2.82 19.10
N GLU A 332 1.02 -2.47 17.86
CA GLU A 332 2.41 -2.18 17.50
C GLU A 332 3.00 -1.02 18.31
N TYR A 333 2.22 0.03 18.57
CA TYR A 333 2.66 1.18 19.36
C TYR A 333 2.91 0.81 20.83
N GLU A 334 1.97 0.13 21.45
CA GLU A 334 2.10 -0.27 22.87
C GLU A 334 3.21 -1.32 23.05
N GLN A 335 3.35 -2.25 22.11
CA GLN A 335 4.47 -3.20 22.08
C GLN A 335 5.82 -2.48 21.98
N HIS A 336 5.95 -1.52 21.06
CA HIS A 336 7.16 -0.71 20.92
C HIS A 336 7.53 0.00 22.24
N LYS A 337 6.52 0.60 22.89
CA LYS A 337 6.70 1.33 24.15
C LYS A 337 7.12 0.41 25.30
N SER A 338 6.51 -0.77 25.39
CA SER A 338 6.85 -1.81 26.37
C SER A 338 8.27 -2.32 26.16
N ASP A 339 8.60 -2.71 24.91
CA ASP A 339 9.94 -3.20 24.54
C ASP A 339 11.02 -2.15 24.83
N LEU A 340 10.76 -0.90 24.48
CA LEU A 340 11.70 0.19 24.72
C LEU A 340 11.93 0.43 26.22
N LYS A 341 10.87 0.30 27.04
CA LYS A 341 10.97 0.40 28.50
C LYS A 341 11.82 -0.73 29.06
N ALA A 342 11.55 -1.97 28.65
CA ALA A 342 12.31 -3.15 29.05
C ALA A 342 13.78 -3.06 28.61
N LEU A 343 14.02 -2.70 27.35
CA LEU A 343 15.37 -2.54 26.82
C LEU A 343 16.16 -1.45 27.57
N LYS A 344 15.53 -0.29 27.81
CA LYS A 344 16.16 0.80 28.59
C LYS A 344 16.47 0.38 30.02
N TYR A 345 15.61 -0.43 30.65
CA TYR A 345 15.83 -0.95 32.00
C TYR A 345 17.06 -1.85 32.04
N ILE A 346 17.14 -2.88 31.19
CA ILE A 346 18.27 -3.81 31.12
C ILE A 346 19.57 -3.09 30.79
N VAL A 347 19.56 -2.21 29.76
CA VAL A 347 20.76 -1.47 29.36
C VAL A 347 21.26 -0.53 30.47
N ARG A 348 20.37 0.12 31.22
CA ARG A 348 20.77 0.99 32.34
C ARG A 348 21.35 0.23 33.51
N LYS A 349 20.84 -0.97 33.80
CA LYS A 349 21.26 -1.77 34.93
C LYS A 349 22.61 -2.47 34.69
N TYR A 350 22.86 -2.95 33.47
CA TYR A 350 23.98 -3.83 33.15
C TYR A 350 25.08 -3.23 32.26
N LEU A 351 24.79 -2.12 31.57
CA LEU A 351 25.77 -1.48 30.71
C LEU A 351 26.14 -0.07 31.24
N ASP A 352 27.31 0.41 30.85
CA ASP A 352 27.76 1.72 31.23
C ASP A 352 26.99 2.87 30.52
N ARG A 353 27.17 4.09 31.01
CA ARG A 353 26.49 5.27 30.45
C ARG A 353 26.89 5.56 29.02
N ALA A 354 28.13 5.29 28.63
CA ALA A 354 28.60 5.51 27.25
C ALA A 354 27.88 4.57 26.28
N GLN A 355 27.71 3.32 26.66
CA GLN A 355 26.96 2.34 25.88
C GLN A 355 25.45 2.67 25.82
N TYR A 356 24.87 3.15 26.93
CA TYR A 356 23.49 3.64 26.92
C TYR A 356 23.32 4.81 25.94
N ASP A 357 24.21 5.81 25.98
CA ASP A 357 24.14 6.98 25.11
C ASP A 357 24.41 6.57 23.65
N GLU A 358 25.29 5.60 23.40
CA GLU A 358 25.51 5.03 22.05
C GLU A 358 24.23 4.40 21.50
N ILE A 359 23.50 3.64 22.30
CA ILE A 359 22.28 2.93 21.86
C ILE A 359 21.12 3.91 21.65
N PHE A 360 20.90 4.86 22.57
CA PHE A 360 19.64 5.63 22.61
C PHE A 360 19.76 7.11 22.26
N ARG A 361 20.96 7.68 22.15
CA ARG A 361 21.15 9.13 21.98
C ARG A 361 22.06 9.53 20.83
N THR A 362 22.97 8.66 20.43
CA THR A 362 23.98 9.00 19.41
C THR A 362 23.43 8.76 18.02
N ALA A 363 23.30 9.82 17.22
CA ALA A 363 22.99 9.69 15.79
C ALA A 363 24.25 9.40 14.97
N GLY A 364 24.17 8.51 13.98
CA GLY A 364 25.31 8.17 13.16
C GLY A 364 25.04 7.00 12.21
N GLU A 365 26.09 6.27 11.89
CA GLU A 365 26.04 5.14 10.97
C GLU A 365 25.62 3.81 11.64
N LYS A 366 25.77 3.74 13.00
CA LYS A 366 25.45 2.53 13.73
C LYS A 366 23.96 2.21 13.69
N PRO A 367 23.57 0.92 13.63
CA PRO A 367 22.16 0.50 13.61
C PRO A 367 21.55 0.49 15.03
N ASN A 368 21.71 1.60 15.74
CA ASN A 368 21.19 1.81 17.09
C ASN A 368 19.72 2.28 17.06
N TYR A 369 19.14 2.51 18.24
CA TYR A 369 17.75 2.93 18.38
C TYR A 369 17.45 4.25 17.66
N VAL A 370 18.38 5.22 17.67
CA VAL A 370 18.19 6.52 17.00
C VAL A 370 18.07 6.34 15.48
N SER A 371 18.99 5.56 14.88
CA SER A 371 18.97 5.28 13.43
C SER A 371 17.79 4.42 13.00
N TYR A 372 17.34 3.53 13.89
CA TYR A 372 16.16 2.69 13.67
C TYR A 372 14.86 3.48 13.78
N SER A 373 14.68 4.26 14.87
CA SER A 373 13.44 4.97 15.18
C SER A 373 13.30 6.34 14.53
N TYR A 374 14.26 6.74 13.70
CA TYR A 374 14.22 8.03 13.02
C TYR A 374 12.87 8.27 12.29
N ASN A 375 12.29 9.43 12.50
CA ASN A 375 10.94 9.86 12.08
C ASN A 375 9.76 9.18 12.82
N VAL A 376 10.00 8.34 13.82
CA VAL A 376 8.93 7.66 14.58
C VAL A 376 8.86 8.13 16.02
N THR A 377 9.92 8.76 16.52
CA THR A 377 10.03 9.22 17.91
C THR A 377 10.36 10.70 18.01
N ASP A 378 10.12 11.29 19.19
CA ASP A 378 10.44 12.67 19.57
C ASP A 378 11.95 13.00 19.57
N VAL A 379 12.80 12.21 18.95
CA VAL A 379 14.19 12.51 18.80
C VAL A 379 14.33 13.67 17.83
N LYS A 380 14.19 14.90 18.37
CA LYS A 380 14.47 16.15 17.67
C LYS A 380 15.97 16.28 17.45
N LEU A 381 16.47 15.59 16.46
CA LEU A 381 17.81 15.84 15.96
C LEU A 381 17.77 17.14 15.18
N LYS A 382 18.26 18.23 15.77
CA LYS A 382 18.32 19.55 15.12
C LYS A 382 19.16 19.55 13.84
N GLN A 383 20.16 18.65 13.77
CA GLN A 383 20.95 18.38 12.57
C GLN A 383 21.38 16.91 12.58
N LEU A 384 21.15 16.22 11.48
CA LEU A 384 21.68 14.87 11.28
C LEU A 384 23.17 14.97 10.87
N PRO A 385 24.04 14.15 11.44
CA PRO A 385 25.43 14.08 10.99
C PRO A 385 25.48 13.57 9.54
N SER A 386 26.51 13.98 8.79
CA SER A 386 26.67 13.63 7.38
C SER A 386 26.74 12.11 7.11
N ASN A 387 27.16 11.34 8.10
CA ASN A 387 27.24 9.88 8.05
C ASN A 387 25.99 9.18 8.58
N PHE A 388 24.88 9.90 8.83
CA PHE A 388 23.64 9.28 9.30
C PHE A 388 23.02 8.39 8.23
N LYS A 389 22.66 7.16 8.63
CA LYS A 389 21.93 6.21 7.78
C LYS A 389 20.76 5.63 8.54
N LYS A 390 19.56 5.78 7.99
CA LYS A 390 18.36 5.10 8.49
C LYS A 390 18.55 3.59 8.42
N LYS A 391 18.16 2.87 9.48
CA LYS A 391 18.34 1.42 9.60
C LYS A 391 17.01 0.69 9.67
N ASN A 392 17.01 -0.57 9.21
CA ASN A 392 15.86 -1.45 9.25
C ASN A 392 15.79 -2.26 10.58
N SER A 393 14.72 -3.03 10.75
CA SER A 393 14.50 -3.83 11.95
C SER A 393 15.56 -4.93 12.13
N GLU A 394 16.00 -5.56 11.04
CA GLU A 394 16.98 -6.64 11.08
C GLU A 394 18.35 -6.15 11.56
N GLU A 395 18.82 -5.03 11.00
CA GLU A 395 20.09 -4.41 11.41
C GLU A 395 20.06 -3.97 12.88
N PHE A 396 18.93 -3.37 13.29
CA PHE A 396 18.71 -2.96 14.68
C PHE A 396 18.70 -4.15 15.64
N CYS A 397 17.94 -5.19 15.36
CA CYS A 397 17.86 -6.38 16.21
C CYS A 397 19.21 -7.09 16.33
N LYS A 398 19.96 -7.23 15.24
CA LYS A 398 21.33 -7.80 15.26
C LYS A 398 22.26 -6.98 16.15
N TYR A 399 22.20 -5.66 16.04
CA TYR A 399 23.05 -4.78 16.85
C TYR A 399 22.69 -4.86 18.34
N ILE A 400 21.41 -4.77 18.70
CA ILE A 400 20.97 -4.88 20.09
C ILE A 400 21.32 -6.24 20.66
N LYS A 401 21.08 -7.32 19.92
CA LYS A 401 21.46 -8.68 20.32
C LYS A 401 22.95 -8.77 20.69
N SER A 402 23.83 -8.23 19.83
CA SER A 402 25.29 -8.22 20.09
C SER A 402 25.72 -7.45 21.33
N LYS A 403 24.89 -6.50 21.79
CA LYS A 403 25.10 -5.77 23.05
C LYS A 403 24.56 -6.54 24.25
N LEU A 404 23.38 -7.15 24.11
CA LEU A 404 22.74 -7.95 25.15
C LEU A 404 23.53 -9.24 25.47
N GLU A 405 24.08 -9.91 24.47
CA GLU A 405 24.89 -11.15 24.66
C GLU A 405 26.12 -10.97 25.57
N LYS A 406 26.54 -9.73 25.81
CA LYS A 406 27.62 -9.38 26.73
C LYS A 406 27.16 -9.25 28.18
N ILE A 407 25.88 -9.31 28.42
CA ILE A 407 25.24 -9.16 29.74
C ILE A 407 25.02 -10.55 30.34
N LYS A 408 25.29 -10.68 31.64
CA LYS A 408 24.86 -11.82 32.46
C LYS A 408 23.76 -11.29 33.39
N PRO A 409 22.48 -11.56 33.09
CA PRO A 409 21.39 -11.06 33.91
C PRO A 409 21.38 -11.75 35.26
N GLU A 410 20.88 -11.04 36.28
CA GLU A 410 20.51 -11.63 37.57
C GLU A 410 19.22 -12.45 37.42
N SER A 411 18.95 -13.39 38.33
CA SER A 411 17.77 -14.28 38.27
C SER A 411 16.44 -13.52 38.11
N ASP A 412 16.30 -12.36 38.75
CA ASP A 412 15.08 -11.56 38.71
C ASP A 412 14.82 -10.89 37.32
N ASP A 413 15.88 -10.67 36.54
CA ASP A 413 15.81 -10.03 35.23
C ASP A 413 15.90 -11.03 34.09
N GLU A 414 16.12 -12.30 34.38
CA GLU A 414 16.35 -13.34 33.35
C GLU A 414 15.16 -13.48 32.39
N ALA A 415 13.93 -13.39 32.91
CA ALA A 415 12.73 -13.48 32.09
C ALA A 415 12.63 -12.31 31.08
N VAL A 416 12.86 -11.07 31.52
CA VAL A 416 12.83 -9.88 30.66
C VAL A 416 13.97 -9.90 29.66
N TYR A 417 15.15 -10.34 30.08
CA TYR A 417 16.31 -10.49 29.20
C TYR A 417 16.05 -11.52 28.09
N ASN A 418 15.53 -12.71 28.44
CA ASN A 418 15.24 -13.78 27.48
C ASN A 418 14.15 -13.34 26.49
N GLU A 419 13.12 -12.64 26.93
CA GLU A 419 12.09 -12.06 26.04
C GLU A 419 12.70 -11.08 25.02
N LEU A 420 13.62 -10.20 25.47
CA LEU A 420 14.32 -9.27 24.56
C LEU A 420 15.19 -10.00 23.53
N ILE A 421 15.89 -11.06 23.93
CA ILE A 421 16.70 -11.90 23.02
C ILE A 421 15.80 -12.60 22.02
N GLU A 422 14.68 -13.17 22.44
CA GLU A 422 13.71 -13.83 21.55
C GLU A 422 13.16 -12.84 20.51
N LYS A 423 12.77 -11.64 20.95
CA LYS A 423 12.32 -10.56 20.05
C LYS A 423 13.40 -10.08 19.10
N CYS A 424 14.67 -10.09 19.50
CA CYS A 424 15.79 -9.83 18.58
C CYS A 424 15.94 -10.96 17.53
N ASN A 425 15.78 -12.22 17.93
CA ASN A 425 15.89 -13.38 17.04
C ASN A 425 14.75 -13.40 16.01
N SER A 426 13.53 -13.10 16.44
CA SER A 426 12.34 -13.00 15.58
C SER A 426 12.25 -11.68 14.80
N LYS A 427 13.18 -10.74 15.00
CA LYS A 427 13.19 -9.39 14.38
C LYS A 427 11.96 -8.54 14.70
N THR A 428 11.31 -8.80 15.84
CA THR A 428 10.07 -8.15 16.28
C THR A 428 10.29 -7.11 17.38
N LEU A 429 11.53 -6.86 17.81
CA LEU A 429 11.84 -5.87 18.85
C LEU A 429 11.47 -4.45 18.43
N CYS A 430 10.72 -3.73 19.27
CA CYS A 430 10.26 -2.36 19.05
C CYS A 430 9.58 -2.17 17.67
N PRO A 431 8.47 -2.84 17.38
CA PRO A 431 7.79 -2.75 16.09
C PRO A 431 7.36 -1.31 15.79
N LYS A 432 7.38 -0.91 14.51
CA LYS A 432 6.95 0.44 14.09
C LYS A 432 5.61 0.39 13.38
N GLN A 433 4.72 1.33 13.70
CA GLN A 433 3.41 1.47 13.06
C GLN A 433 3.51 1.65 11.54
N VAL A 434 4.57 2.31 11.07
CA VAL A 434 4.80 2.56 9.63
C VAL A 434 6.23 2.16 9.27
N THR A 435 6.35 1.19 8.38
CA THR A 435 7.61 0.76 7.75
C THR A 435 7.45 0.78 6.24
N ASP A 436 8.52 0.59 5.49
CA ASP A 436 8.43 0.45 4.03
C ASP A 436 7.68 -0.83 3.63
N GLU A 437 7.65 -1.84 4.51
CA GLU A 437 6.99 -3.13 4.31
C GLU A 437 5.48 -3.10 4.64
N ASN A 438 5.07 -2.33 5.66
CA ASN A 438 3.70 -2.35 6.19
C ASN A 438 2.87 -1.08 5.91
N ARG A 439 3.40 -0.12 5.12
CA ARG A 439 2.72 1.15 4.81
C ARG A 439 1.64 1.04 3.73
N VAL A 440 1.66 -0.05 2.96
CA VAL A 440 0.65 -0.30 1.93
C VAL A 440 -0.51 -1.03 2.57
N ILE A 441 -1.55 -0.27 2.94
CA ILE A 441 -2.76 -0.80 3.58
C ILE A 441 -3.82 -0.97 2.49
N PRO A 442 -4.52 -2.12 2.46
CA PRO A 442 -5.66 -2.33 1.58
C PRO A 442 -6.77 -1.30 1.82
N TYR A 443 -7.37 -0.84 0.72
CA TYR A 443 -8.48 0.11 0.73
C TYR A 443 -9.65 -0.38 1.58
N GLN A 444 -9.99 -1.64 1.47
CA GLN A 444 -11.12 -2.28 2.13
C GLN A 444 -11.04 -2.16 3.66
N LEU A 445 -9.84 -2.28 4.22
CA LEU A 445 -9.65 -2.17 5.67
C LEU A 445 -9.95 -0.74 6.17
N TYR A 446 -9.49 0.28 5.44
CA TYR A 446 -9.82 1.66 5.78
C TYR A 446 -11.28 2.00 5.54
N TYR A 447 -11.90 1.44 4.50
CA TYR A 447 -13.31 1.62 4.23
C TYR A 447 -14.16 1.03 5.36
N HIS A 448 -13.81 -0.16 5.81
CA HIS A 448 -14.47 -0.82 6.95
C HIS A 448 -14.40 0.02 8.22
N GLU A 449 -13.21 0.51 8.60
CA GLU A 449 -13.05 1.40 9.76
C GLU A 449 -13.87 2.69 9.61
N LEU A 450 -13.86 3.30 8.43
CA LEU A 450 -14.66 4.50 8.17
C LEU A 450 -16.15 4.22 8.33
N SER A 451 -16.64 3.08 7.82
CA SER A 451 -18.03 2.67 7.99
C SER A 451 -18.37 2.50 9.48
N MET A 452 -17.54 1.79 10.24
CA MET A 452 -17.75 1.60 11.68
C MET A 452 -17.83 2.93 12.44
N ILE A 453 -16.90 3.87 12.18
CA ILE A 453 -16.91 5.20 12.80
C ILE A 453 -18.21 5.94 12.47
N LEU A 454 -18.60 5.96 11.21
CA LEU A 454 -19.80 6.66 10.77
C LEU A 454 -21.09 6.02 11.29
N ASP A 455 -21.13 4.69 11.43
CA ASP A 455 -22.23 3.96 12.04
C ASP A 455 -22.43 4.35 13.51
N LYS A 456 -21.33 4.38 14.27
CA LYS A 456 -21.36 4.81 15.67
C LYS A 456 -21.70 6.31 15.79
N ALA A 457 -21.07 7.15 14.98
CA ALA A 457 -21.28 8.59 15.00
C ALA A 457 -22.71 9.00 14.61
N SER A 458 -23.35 8.27 13.70
CA SER A 458 -24.72 8.54 13.25
C SER A 458 -25.78 8.40 14.37
N ALA A 459 -25.43 7.73 15.47
CA ALA A 459 -26.31 7.61 16.64
C ALA A 459 -26.44 8.92 17.45
N TYR A 460 -25.46 9.84 17.34
CA TYR A 460 -25.43 11.10 18.08
C TYR A 460 -25.14 12.34 17.23
N LEU A 461 -24.78 12.18 15.96
CA LEU A 461 -24.58 13.24 15.00
C LEU A 461 -25.66 13.17 13.91
N ASP A 462 -26.82 13.74 14.17
CA ASP A 462 -28.02 13.68 13.31
C ASP A 462 -27.76 14.11 11.87
N PHE A 463 -26.79 15.01 11.63
CA PHE A 463 -26.48 15.48 10.28
C PHE A 463 -25.99 14.36 9.35
N LEU A 464 -25.37 13.32 9.88
CA LEU A 464 -24.90 12.17 9.09
C LEU A 464 -26.03 11.38 8.45
N ASN A 465 -27.21 11.40 9.07
CA ASN A 465 -28.42 10.72 8.60
C ASN A 465 -29.25 11.58 7.64
N LYS A 466 -28.95 12.90 7.52
CA LYS A 466 -29.68 13.78 6.60
C LYS A 466 -29.43 13.35 5.17
N THR A 467 -30.51 13.23 4.42
CA THR A 467 -30.50 12.90 3.00
C THR A 467 -30.66 14.15 2.16
N GLU A 468 -29.82 14.31 1.17
CA GLU A 468 -29.90 15.26 0.09
C GLU A 468 -29.82 14.51 -1.23
N ASP A 469 -30.75 14.73 -2.14
CA ASP A 469 -30.86 14.01 -3.41
C ASP A 469 -30.96 12.49 -3.27
N GLY A 470 -31.59 12.00 -2.19
CA GLY A 470 -31.77 10.57 -1.91
C GLY A 470 -30.53 9.87 -1.33
N ILE A 471 -29.42 10.58 -1.08
CA ILE A 471 -28.16 10.04 -0.54
C ILE A 471 -27.89 10.66 0.82
N SER A 472 -27.63 9.85 1.85
CA SER A 472 -27.28 10.37 3.17
C SER A 472 -25.88 10.98 3.19
N VAL A 473 -25.63 11.94 4.10
CA VAL A 473 -24.30 12.52 4.29
C VAL A 473 -23.27 11.43 4.61
N LYS A 474 -23.65 10.43 5.43
CA LYS A 474 -22.82 9.24 5.69
C LYS A 474 -22.42 8.54 4.40
N GLN A 475 -23.35 8.26 3.49
CA GLN A 475 -23.05 7.63 2.20
C GLN A 475 -22.17 8.53 1.32
N LYS A 476 -22.41 9.86 1.32
CA LYS A 476 -21.55 10.82 0.61
C LYS A 476 -20.11 10.74 1.11
N ILE A 477 -19.88 10.63 2.44
CA ILE A 477 -18.54 10.47 3.02
C ILE A 477 -17.89 9.16 2.57
N LEU A 478 -18.61 8.05 2.60
CA LEU A 478 -18.10 6.75 2.14
C LEU A 478 -17.70 6.80 0.65
N THR A 479 -18.49 7.49 -0.19
CA THR A 479 -18.14 7.62 -1.62
C THR A 479 -16.88 8.44 -1.87
N LEU A 480 -16.47 9.33 -0.94
CA LEU A 480 -15.19 10.05 -1.06
C LEU A 480 -13.99 9.11 -1.11
N MET A 481 -14.07 7.92 -0.54
CA MET A 481 -13.02 6.93 -0.60
C MET A 481 -12.70 6.52 -2.06
N LYS A 482 -13.70 6.46 -2.92
CA LYS A 482 -13.56 6.16 -4.36
C LYS A 482 -13.42 7.41 -5.23
N PHE A 483 -13.76 8.57 -4.70
CA PHE A 483 -13.83 9.79 -5.47
C PHE A 483 -12.50 10.11 -6.16
N ARG A 484 -12.57 10.31 -7.48
CA ARG A 484 -11.46 10.75 -8.32
C ARG A 484 -11.95 11.88 -9.19
N ILE A 485 -11.35 13.06 -9.05
CA ILE A 485 -11.57 14.13 -10.01
C ILE A 485 -11.06 13.68 -11.36
N PRO A 486 -11.93 13.67 -12.40
CA PRO A 486 -11.47 13.41 -13.74
C PRO A 486 -10.53 14.54 -14.17
N TYR A 487 -9.37 14.19 -14.74
CA TYR A 487 -8.56 15.18 -15.43
C TYR A 487 -9.24 15.48 -16.76
N PHE A 488 -9.46 16.76 -17.03
CA PHE A 488 -9.82 17.18 -18.39
C PHE A 488 -8.64 16.83 -19.30
N VAL A 489 -8.83 15.84 -20.10
CA VAL A 489 -7.99 15.58 -21.27
C VAL A 489 -8.70 16.33 -22.38
N GLY A 490 -8.10 17.43 -22.86
CA GLY A 490 -8.63 18.13 -24.01
C GLY A 490 -8.88 17.16 -25.18
N PRO A 491 -9.77 17.49 -26.10
CA PRO A 491 -10.06 16.61 -27.22
C PRO A 491 -8.75 16.24 -27.92
N LEU A 492 -8.50 14.93 -28.02
CA LEU A 492 -7.36 14.42 -28.78
C LEU A 492 -7.67 14.66 -30.25
N VAL A 493 -6.79 15.39 -30.92
CA VAL A 493 -6.89 15.57 -32.38
C VAL A 493 -6.83 14.20 -33.02
N LYS A 494 -7.80 13.89 -33.86
CA LYS A 494 -7.80 12.63 -34.63
C LYS A 494 -6.55 12.57 -35.51
N ARG A 495 -6.00 11.38 -35.68
CA ARG A 495 -4.72 11.14 -36.36
C ARG A 495 -4.62 11.71 -37.78
N ASN A 496 -5.77 12.00 -38.40
CA ASN A 496 -5.88 12.53 -39.79
C ASN A 496 -6.13 14.04 -39.86
N GLU A 497 -6.18 14.74 -38.71
CA GLU A 497 -6.35 16.18 -38.69
C GLU A 497 -4.99 16.87 -38.69
N ASN A 498 -4.90 18.01 -39.36
CA ASN A 498 -3.66 18.77 -39.49
C ASN A 498 -3.20 19.27 -38.11
N ILE A 499 -2.15 18.64 -37.57
CA ILE A 499 -1.64 18.86 -36.22
C ILE A 499 -0.90 20.21 -36.11
N GLY A 500 -0.54 20.85 -37.24
CA GLY A 500 0.36 22.01 -37.28
C GLY A 500 -0.09 23.21 -36.45
N VAL A 501 -1.35 23.61 -36.55
CA VAL A 501 -1.87 24.77 -35.84
C VAL A 501 -2.49 24.37 -34.49
N GLN A 502 -3.03 23.17 -34.37
CA GLN A 502 -3.73 22.69 -33.17
C GLN A 502 -2.85 21.91 -32.19
N GLY A 503 -1.70 21.45 -32.63
CA GLY A 503 -0.76 20.67 -31.78
C GLY A 503 -0.22 21.45 -30.57
N VAL A 504 -0.33 22.75 -30.55
CA VAL A 504 0.05 23.60 -29.42
C VAL A 504 -0.91 23.44 -28.23
N GLN A 505 -2.12 22.92 -28.44
CA GLN A 505 -3.14 22.76 -27.39
C GLN A 505 -2.99 21.47 -26.58
N THR A 506 -2.08 20.60 -26.93
CA THR A 506 -1.81 19.35 -26.22
C THR A 506 -0.76 19.49 -25.13
N ARG A 507 -0.92 20.43 -24.23
CA ARG A 507 -0.06 20.55 -23.05
C ARG A 507 -0.62 19.82 -21.86
#